data_4d53b015685752269a3fa617cceaa14d
#
_entry.id   4d53b015685752269a3fa617cceaa14d
#
_cell.length_a   1.000
_cell.length_b   1.000
_cell.length_c   1.000
_cell.angle_alpha   90.00
_cell.angle_beta   90.00
_cell.angle_gamma   90.00
#
_symmetry.space_group_name_H-M   'P 1'
#
loop_
_entity.id
_entity.type
_entity.pdbx_description
1 polymer ?
#
loop_
_entity_poly.entity_id
_entity_poly.type
_entity_poly.pdbx_seq_one_letter_code
_entity_poly.pdbx_strand_id
1 'polypeptide(L)'
;MKKPFLTLITILIVSCAQTNNKANSENNCNSDPEYFLLRPEVEKAYGYSHAVKICNQIKISGAVSMDNQGSPTAVGNLEQQMKNCYSDLQKILKHFNSSFDDVVVENIFTTDMGKFLEVASYRNDIYGDRYPTGSWIGVKELALPEFMIEIELEVHVSEEKNEIEEYPDQDND
;
A
#
# COMPACT_ATOMS: atom_id res chain seq x y z
N MET A 1 6.32 57.82 -69.78
CA MET A 1 7.18 57.30 -68.70
C MET A 1 6.29 56.53 -67.73
N LYS A 2 6.29 55.21 -67.81
CA LYS A 2 5.49 54.35 -66.93
C LYS A 2 6.35 53.82 -65.76
N LYS A 3 5.96 54.11 -64.50
CA LYS A 3 6.63 53.63 -63.29
C LYS A 3 6.19 52.20 -63.01
N PRO A 4 7.08 51.30 -62.65
CA PRO A 4 6.67 49.94 -62.23
C PRO A 4 6.16 49.94 -60.76
N PHE A 5 5.04 49.25 -60.56
CA PHE A 5 4.41 49.05 -59.28
C PHE A 5 5.08 47.79 -58.61
N LEU A 6 5.82 48.07 -57.55
CA LEU A 6 6.50 47.01 -56.81
C LEU A 6 5.53 46.37 -55.78
N THR A 7 5.05 45.21 -56.07
CA THR A 7 4.16 44.46 -55.16
C THR A 7 4.99 43.77 -54.10
N LEU A 8 4.88 44.24 -52.87
CA LEU A 8 5.51 43.60 -51.67
C LEU A 8 4.68 42.41 -51.25
N ILE A 9 5.20 41.19 -51.46
CA ILE A 9 4.59 39.96 -50.98
C ILE A 9 5.05 39.74 -49.53
N THR A 10 4.14 39.94 -48.58
CA THR A 10 4.38 39.62 -47.14
C THR A 10 4.11 38.14 -46.93
N ILE A 11 5.17 37.37 -46.72
CA ILE A 11 5.07 35.94 -46.34
C ILE A 11 4.77 35.88 -44.84
N LEU A 12 3.55 35.50 -44.48
CA LEU A 12 3.18 35.16 -43.10
C LEU A 12 3.75 33.77 -42.79
N ILE A 13 4.80 33.73 -41.98
CA ILE A 13 5.29 32.48 -41.39
C ILE A 13 4.36 32.12 -40.22
N VAL A 14 3.43 31.20 -40.45
CA VAL A 14 2.65 30.57 -39.35
C VAL A 14 3.57 29.62 -38.64
N SER A 15 4.12 30.05 -37.52
CA SER A 15 4.81 29.14 -36.57
C SER A 15 3.78 28.29 -35.89
N CYS A 16 3.67 27.01 -36.31
CA CYS A 16 2.96 26.00 -35.51
C CYS A 16 3.77 25.79 -34.24
N ALA A 17 3.32 26.40 -33.14
CA ALA A 17 3.73 25.95 -31.80
C ALA A 17 3.24 24.52 -31.62
N GLN A 18 4.16 23.57 -31.64
CA GLN A 18 3.87 22.21 -31.15
C GLN A 18 3.62 22.35 -29.65
N THR A 19 2.35 22.37 -29.26
CA THR A 19 1.96 22.07 -27.91
C THR A 19 2.36 20.61 -27.67
N ASN A 20 3.45 20.40 -26.92
CA ASN A 20 3.72 19.13 -26.30
C ASN A 20 2.53 18.84 -25.37
N ASN A 21 1.52 18.17 -25.90
CA ASN A 21 0.59 17.42 -25.09
C ASN A 21 1.44 16.34 -24.42
N LYS A 22 1.89 16.64 -23.18
CA LYS A 22 2.24 15.63 -22.23
C LYS A 22 0.96 14.80 -22.08
N ALA A 23 0.88 13.72 -22.87
CA ALA A 23 -0.20 12.74 -22.73
C ALA A 23 -0.25 12.43 -21.23
N ASN A 24 -1.42 12.63 -20.62
CA ASN A 24 -1.73 11.95 -19.38
C ASN A 24 -1.41 10.48 -19.63
N SER A 25 -0.31 10.00 -19.07
CA SER A 25 -0.14 8.60 -18.84
C SER A 25 -1.25 8.25 -17.83
N GLU A 26 -2.43 7.94 -18.33
CA GLU A 26 -3.34 7.08 -17.58
C GLU A 26 -2.46 5.88 -17.25
N ASN A 27 -2.17 5.70 -15.96
CA ASN A 27 -1.40 4.57 -15.45
C ASN A 27 -2.14 3.31 -15.88
N ASN A 28 -1.84 2.84 -17.09
CA ASN A 28 -2.40 1.63 -17.64
C ASN A 28 -1.63 0.48 -17.02
N CYS A 29 -1.93 0.27 -15.73
CA CYS A 29 -1.41 -0.88 -15.03
C CYS A 29 -1.98 -2.14 -15.67
N ASN A 30 -1.15 -2.86 -16.37
CA ASN A 30 -1.48 -4.11 -17.05
C ASN A 30 -0.77 -5.32 -16.41
N SER A 31 -0.39 -5.20 -15.12
CA SER A 31 0.22 -6.30 -14.38
C SER A 31 -0.84 -7.23 -13.79
N ASP A 32 -0.58 -8.53 -13.86
CA ASP A 32 -1.39 -9.51 -13.14
C ASP A 32 -1.26 -9.31 -11.62
N PRO A 33 -2.33 -9.58 -10.83
CA PRO A 33 -2.27 -9.50 -9.37
C PRO A 33 -1.25 -10.50 -8.79
N GLU A 34 -0.37 -10.00 -7.93
CA GLU A 34 0.58 -10.81 -7.16
C GLU A 34 0.00 -11.10 -5.78
N TYR A 35 -0.24 -12.39 -5.46
CA TYR A 35 -0.78 -12.84 -4.18
C TYR A 35 0.32 -13.32 -3.24
N PHE A 36 0.23 -12.95 -1.98
CA PHE A 36 1.16 -13.35 -0.93
C PHE A 36 0.46 -14.09 0.19
N LEU A 37 1.10 -15.16 0.66
CA LEU A 37 0.68 -15.98 1.80
C LEU A 37 1.75 -15.90 2.89
N LEU A 38 1.41 -15.34 4.05
CA LEU A 38 2.31 -15.26 5.21
C LEU A 38 2.41 -16.62 5.94
N ARG A 39 1.29 -17.34 6.00
CA ARG A 39 1.15 -18.69 6.60
C ARG A 39 0.41 -19.60 5.63
N PRO A 40 1.10 -20.13 4.60
CA PRO A 40 0.44 -20.79 3.46
C PRO A 40 -0.53 -21.91 3.82
N GLU A 41 -0.19 -22.73 4.81
CA GLU A 41 -1.04 -23.87 5.20
C GLU A 41 -2.34 -23.41 5.89
N VAL A 42 -2.25 -22.39 6.74
CA VAL A 42 -3.39 -21.81 7.44
C VAL A 42 -4.30 -21.06 6.46
N GLU A 43 -3.72 -20.19 5.65
CA GLU A 43 -4.43 -19.31 4.72
C GLU A 43 -5.14 -20.12 3.64
N LYS A 44 -4.49 -21.16 3.09
CA LYS A 44 -5.13 -22.09 2.15
C LYS A 44 -6.29 -22.86 2.79
N ALA A 45 -6.14 -23.29 4.04
CA ALA A 45 -7.19 -24.02 4.75
C ALA A 45 -8.44 -23.16 4.98
N TYR A 46 -8.25 -21.84 5.20
CA TYR A 46 -9.34 -20.88 5.38
C TYR A 46 -9.77 -20.19 4.07
N GLY A 47 -9.06 -20.41 2.95
CA GLY A 47 -9.46 -19.93 1.62
C GLY A 47 -9.23 -18.43 1.40
N TYR A 48 -8.15 -17.85 1.93
CA TYR A 48 -7.80 -16.46 1.70
C TYR A 48 -6.31 -16.26 1.42
N SER A 49 -5.94 -15.11 0.85
CA SER A 49 -4.56 -14.66 0.73
C SER A 49 -4.31 -13.51 1.70
N HIS A 50 -3.14 -13.49 2.34
CA HIS A 50 -2.84 -12.44 3.31
C HIS A 50 -2.68 -11.07 2.66
N ALA A 51 -2.14 -11.03 1.45
CA ALA A 51 -2.07 -9.79 0.68
C ALA A 51 -2.17 -10.02 -0.83
N VAL A 52 -2.53 -8.97 -1.54
CA VAL A 52 -2.47 -8.88 -3.00
C VAL A 52 -1.90 -7.54 -3.40
N LYS A 53 -0.88 -7.55 -4.29
CA LYS A 53 -0.36 -6.34 -4.95
C LYS A 53 -0.92 -6.26 -6.35
N ILE A 54 -1.43 -5.10 -6.73
CA ILE A 54 -1.88 -4.76 -8.08
C ILE A 54 -1.24 -3.41 -8.40
N CYS A 55 -0.27 -3.41 -9.29
CA CYS A 55 0.54 -2.25 -9.62
C CYS A 55 1.23 -1.67 -8.38
N ASN A 56 0.91 -0.43 -8.05
CA ASN A 56 1.43 0.28 -6.90
C ASN A 56 0.52 0.19 -5.65
N GLN A 57 -0.55 -0.60 -5.70
CA GLN A 57 -1.45 -0.79 -4.57
C GLN A 57 -1.28 -2.18 -3.96
N ILE A 58 -1.20 -2.24 -2.63
CA ILE A 58 -1.22 -3.50 -1.88
C ILE A 58 -2.42 -3.46 -0.94
N LYS A 59 -3.24 -4.50 -0.99
CA LYS A 59 -4.32 -4.73 -0.01
C LYS A 59 -3.90 -5.88 0.89
N ILE A 60 -3.94 -5.63 2.19
CA ILE A 60 -3.51 -6.58 3.21
C ILE A 60 -4.71 -6.94 4.06
N SER A 61 -5.02 -8.23 4.12
CA SER A 61 -6.09 -8.80 4.94
C SER A 61 -5.81 -8.60 6.43
N GLY A 62 -6.84 -8.71 7.26
CA GLY A 62 -6.74 -8.55 8.70
C GLY A 62 -5.68 -9.44 9.33
N ALA A 63 -4.70 -8.83 9.99
CA ALA A 63 -3.70 -9.51 10.80
C ALA A 63 -4.22 -9.68 12.22
N VAL A 64 -4.18 -10.91 12.73
CA VAL A 64 -4.50 -11.25 14.12
C VAL A 64 -3.31 -11.93 14.79
N SER A 65 -3.30 -11.95 16.13
CA SER A 65 -2.20 -12.53 16.91
C SER A 65 -2.24 -14.05 16.92
N MET A 66 -1.54 -14.69 15.97
CA MET A 66 -1.44 -16.16 15.86
C MET A 66 0.00 -16.62 15.59
N ASP A 67 0.28 -17.88 15.90
CA ASP A 67 1.52 -18.55 15.52
C ASP A 67 1.49 -19.03 14.05
N ASN A 68 2.55 -19.74 13.63
CA ASN A 68 2.64 -20.27 12.26
C ASN A 68 1.68 -21.44 11.98
N GLN A 69 1.08 -22.02 13.00
CA GLN A 69 0.09 -23.08 12.92
C GLN A 69 -1.35 -22.55 12.97
N GLY A 70 -1.52 -21.22 13.11
CA GLY A 70 -2.82 -20.58 13.21
C GLY A 70 -3.41 -20.56 14.61
N SER A 71 -2.65 -20.98 15.63
CA SER A 71 -3.11 -20.96 17.01
C SER A 71 -3.02 -19.54 17.59
N PRO A 72 -4.05 -19.05 18.32
CA PRO A 72 -4.01 -17.74 18.95
C PRO A 72 -2.83 -17.60 19.94
N THR A 73 -2.18 -16.44 19.92
CA THR A 73 -1.10 -16.11 20.85
C THR A 73 -1.43 -14.86 21.66
N ALA A 74 -0.73 -14.66 22.79
CA ALA A 74 -0.96 -13.55 23.71
C ALA A 74 -2.43 -13.42 24.16
N VAL A 75 -3.11 -14.55 24.40
CA VAL A 75 -4.52 -14.59 24.79
C VAL A 75 -4.78 -13.72 26.01
N GLY A 76 -5.80 -12.85 25.95
CA GLY A 76 -6.17 -11.92 27.01
C GLY A 76 -5.29 -10.66 27.13
N ASN A 77 -4.23 -10.55 26.34
CA ASN A 77 -3.32 -9.40 26.31
C ASN A 77 -3.41 -8.62 24.98
N LEU A 78 -4.34 -7.65 24.92
CA LEU A 78 -4.60 -6.86 23.71
C LEU A 78 -3.35 -6.11 23.22
N GLU A 79 -2.56 -5.53 24.13
CA GLU A 79 -1.33 -4.80 23.77
C GLU A 79 -0.33 -5.71 23.03
N GLN A 80 -0.10 -6.91 23.58
CA GLN A 80 0.82 -7.85 22.92
C GLN A 80 0.23 -8.39 21.61
N GLN A 81 -1.08 -8.61 21.55
CA GLN A 81 -1.73 -9.00 20.30
C GLN A 81 -1.57 -7.91 19.23
N MET A 82 -1.75 -6.64 19.58
CA MET A 82 -1.53 -5.51 18.67
C MET A 82 -0.08 -5.48 18.15
N LYS A 83 0.91 -5.65 19.03
CA LYS A 83 2.33 -5.72 18.63
C LYS A 83 2.61 -6.89 17.68
N ASN A 84 1.98 -8.04 17.91
CA ASN A 84 2.10 -9.20 17.03
C ASN A 84 1.48 -8.94 15.65
N CYS A 85 0.31 -8.28 15.58
CA CYS A 85 -0.30 -7.85 14.32
C CYS A 85 0.65 -6.96 13.51
N TYR A 86 1.21 -5.90 14.13
CA TYR A 86 2.17 -5.02 13.43
C TYR A 86 3.45 -5.74 13.01
N SER A 87 3.92 -6.72 13.80
CA SER A 87 5.06 -7.55 13.41
C SER A 87 4.79 -8.36 12.14
N ASP A 88 3.59 -8.92 12.01
CA ASP A 88 3.17 -9.66 10.82
C ASP A 88 2.96 -8.73 9.62
N LEU A 89 2.29 -7.61 9.82
CA LEU A 89 2.12 -6.58 8.78
C LEU A 89 3.47 -6.08 8.25
N GLN A 90 4.47 -5.89 9.12
CA GLN A 90 5.82 -5.52 8.70
C GLN A 90 6.48 -6.55 7.79
N LYS A 91 6.28 -7.87 8.05
CA LYS A 91 6.80 -8.94 7.19
C LYS A 91 6.18 -8.89 5.80
N ILE A 92 4.87 -8.61 5.73
CA ILE A 92 4.13 -8.50 4.46
C ILE A 92 4.60 -7.28 3.69
N LEU A 93 4.71 -6.11 4.34
CA LEU A 93 5.22 -4.89 3.72
C LEU A 93 6.62 -5.10 3.13
N LYS A 94 7.53 -5.71 3.90
CA LYS A 94 8.90 -6.02 3.45
C LYS A 94 8.92 -6.96 2.25
N HIS A 95 8.00 -7.92 2.16
CA HIS A 95 7.92 -8.81 1.00
C HIS A 95 7.68 -8.03 -0.31
N PHE A 96 6.91 -6.95 -0.24
CA PHE A 96 6.62 -6.09 -1.38
C PHE A 96 7.52 -4.84 -1.45
N ASN A 97 8.69 -4.86 -0.80
CA ASN A 97 9.65 -3.73 -0.73
C ASN A 97 9.00 -2.41 -0.27
N SER A 98 8.02 -2.51 0.64
CA SER A 98 7.25 -1.41 1.20
C SER A 98 7.49 -1.28 2.70
N SER A 99 6.96 -0.21 3.29
CA SER A 99 7.07 0.10 4.71
C SER A 99 5.77 0.72 5.24
N PHE A 100 5.70 0.98 6.54
CA PHE A 100 4.58 1.70 7.13
C PHE A 100 4.43 3.14 6.62
N ASP A 101 5.47 3.74 6.04
CA ASP A 101 5.41 5.06 5.39
C ASP A 101 4.52 5.07 4.14
N ASP A 102 4.31 3.91 3.53
CA ASP A 102 3.50 3.75 2.32
C ASP A 102 2.03 3.41 2.62
N VAL A 103 1.69 3.18 3.91
CA VAL A 103 0.33 2.86 4.33
C VAL A 103 -0.56 4.09 4.22
N VAL A 104 -1.68 3.95 3.50
CA VAL A 104 -2.64 5.03 3.28
C VAL A 104 -3.97 4.81 4.02
N VAL A 105 -4.30 3.54 4.33
CA VAL A 105 -5.48 3.19 5.14
C VAL A 105 -5.08 2.15 6.18
N GLU A 106 -5.54 2.34 7.41
CA GLU A 106 -5.48 1.35 8.48
C GLU A 106 -6.84 1.23 9.15
N ASN A 107 -7.46 0.06 9.05
CA ASN A 107 -8.68 -0.23 9.80
C ASN A 107 -8.36 -1.19 10.96
N ILE A 108 -8.85 -0.84 12.14
CA ILE A 108 -8.67 -1.62 13.36
C ILE A 108 -10.04 -2.09 13.85
N PHE A 109 -10.16 -3.40 14.02
CA PHE A 109 -11.30 -4.07 14.61
C PHE A 109 -10.90 -4.60 15.98
N THR A 110 -11.70 -4.31 17.00
CA THR A 110 -11.40 -4.78 18.36
C THR A 110 -12.66 -5.22 19.10
N THR A 111 -12.53 -6.27 19.91
CA THR A 111 -13.60 -6.74 20.80
C THR A 111 -13.62 -5.96 22.13
N ASP A 112 -12.58 -5.12 22.40
CA ASP A 112 -12.48 -4.31 23.64
C ASP A 112 -11.90 -2.94 23.31
N MET A 113 -12.78 -2.02 22.90
CA MET A 113 -12.41 -0.65 22.55
C MET A 113 -11.78 0.10 23.73
N GLY A 114 -12.21 -0.19 24.97
CA GLY A 114 -11.65 0.47 26.15
C GLY A 114 -10.17 0.15 26.32
N LYS A 115 -9.80 -1.13 26.29
CA LYS A 115 -8.40 -1.55 26.35
C LYS A 115 -7.60 -1.09 25.13
N PHE A 116 -8.19 -1.10 23.95
CA PHE A 116 -7.51 -0.61 22.75
C PHE A 116 -7.11 0.87 22.93
N LEU A 117 -8.00 1.72 23.41
CA LEU A 117 -7.71 3.15 23.61
C LEU A 117 -6.58 3.40 24.63
N GLU A 118 -6.41 2.53 25.62
CA GLU A 118 -5.30 2.62 26.59
C GLU A 118 -3.93 2.40 25.94
N VAL A 119 -3.85 1.63 24.86
CA VAL A 119 -2.60 1.23 24.19
C VAL A 119 -2.46 1.78 22.77
N ALA A 120 -3.44 2.52 22.28
CA ALA A 120 -3.48 3.03 20.91
C ALA A 120 -2.29 3.93 20.54
N SER A 121 -1.65 4.55 21.54
CA SER A 121 -0.44 5.38 21.34
C SER A 121 0.76 4.60 20.77
N TYR A 122 0.79 3.26 20.87
CA TYR A 122 1.81 2.44 20.22
C TYR A 122 1.88 2.68 18.71
N ARG A 123 0.77 3.09 18.08
CA ARG A 123 0.73 3.46 16.66
C ARG A 123 1.64 4.66 16.33
N ASN A 124 1.90 5.53 17.30
CA ASN A 124 2.81 6.67 17.11
C ASN A 124 4.25 6.18 16.85
N ASP A 125 4.65 5.06 17.47
CA ASP A 125 5.95 4.45 17.25
C ASP A 125 6.05 3.76 15.86
N ILE A 126 4.90 3.35 15.30
CA ILE A 126 4.80 2.72 13.98
C ILE A 126 4.84 3.75 12.86
N TYR A 127 4.06 4.83 12.96
CA TYR A 127 3.81 5.79 11.87
C TYR A 127 4.58 7.11 12.01
N GLY A 128 5.17 7.41 13.20
CA GLY A 128 5.83 8.69 13.44
C GLY A 128 4.87 9.87 13.24
N ASP A 129 5.20 10.74 12.30
CA ASP A 129 4.45 11.98 12.06
C ASP A 129 3.41 11.87 10.92
N ARG A 130 3.36 10.72 10.21
CA ARG A 130 2.45 10.52 9.06
C ARG A 130 1.49 9.38 9.32
N TYR A 131 0.28 9.73 9.77
CA TYR A 131 -0.75 8.74 10.08
C TYR A 131 -1.58 8.40 8.84
N PRO A 132 -1.90 7.09 8.61
CA PRO A 132 -2.86 6.68 7.60
C PRO A 132 -4.28 7.15 7.98
N THR A 133 -5.15 7.26 6.99
CA THR A 133 -6.60 7.35 7.22
C THR A 133 -7.14 6.00 7.67
N GLY A 134 -8.36 5.94 8.24
CA GLY A 134 -8.97 4.67 8.61
C GLY A 134 -10.00 4.79 9.72
N SER A 135 -10.41 3.65 10.24
CA SER A 135 -11.47 3.57 11.25
C SER A 135 -11.08 2.62 12.38
N TRP A 136 -11.49 2.97 13.60
CA TRP A 136 -11.44 2.10 14.76
C TRP A 136 -12.85 1.59 15.06
N ILE A 137 -13.05 0.28 14.95
CA ILE A 137 -14.37 -0.35 14.97
C ILE A 137 -14.44 -1.35 16.11
N GLY A 138 -15.37 -1.12 17.04
CA GLY A 138 -15.73 -2.11 18.04
C GLY A 138 -16.59 -3.20 17.41
N VAL A 139 -16.18 -4.46 17.51
CA VAL A 139 -16.90 -5.63 17.00
C VAL A 139 -17.33 -6.54 18.13
N LYS A 140 -18.36 -7.33 17.89
CA LYS A 140 -18.85 -8.29 18.90
C LYS A 140 -17.88 -9.46 19.07
N GLU A 141 -17.32 -9.96 17.97
CA GLU A 141 -16.41 -11.11 17.92
C GLU A 141 -15.51 -11.02 16.68
N LEU A 142 -14.34 -11.63 16.76
CA LEU A 142 -13.44 -11.91 15.66
C LEU A 142 -13.49 -13.39 15.31
N ALA A 143 -12.67 -13.85 14.36
CA ALA A 143 -12.70 -15.22 13.85
C ALA A 143 -12.55 -16.30 14.94
N LEU A 144 -11.78 -16.02 15.99
CA LEU A 144 -11.68 -16.86 17.18
C LEU A 144 -11.90 -16.00 18.43
N PRO A 145 -12.48 -16.57 19.52
CA PRO A 145 -12.80 -15.81 20.73
C PRO A 145 -11.57 -15.29 21.48
N GLU A 146 -10.40 -15.87 21.24
CA GLU A 146 -9.13 -15.45 21.82
C GLU A 146 -8.54 -14.20 21.17
N PHE A 147 -8.98 -13.83 19.95
CA PHE A 147 -8.55 -12.62 19.28
C PHE A 147 -9.28 -11.41 19.84
N MET A 148 -8.52 -10.40 20.21
CA MET A 148 -9.04 -9.14 20.75
C MET A 148 -8.90 -7.98 19.79
N ILE A 149 -8.03 -8.12 18.78
CA ILE A 149 -7.72 -7.10 17.77
C ILE A 149 -7.37 -7.74 16.43
N GLU A 150 -7.81 -7.08 15.37
CA GLU A 150 -7.47 -7.37 13.99
C GLU A 150 -7.14 -6.05 13.27
N ILE A 151 -6.10 -6.02 12.45
CA ILE A 151 -5.63 -4.83 11.74
C ILE A 151 -5.46 -5.14 10.28
N GLU A 152 -6.15 -4.40 9.41
CA GLU A 152 -6.00 -4.47 7.95
C GLU A 152 -5.42 -3.17 7.37
N LEU A 153 -4.66 -3.28 6.28
CA LEU A 153 -4.01 -2.14 5.65
C LEU A 153 -4.30 -2.04 4.16
N GLU A 154 -4.34 -0.79 3.66
CA GLU A 154 -4.15 -0.47 2.26
C GLU A 154 -2.87 0.36 2.10
N VAL A 155 -2.08 0.02 1.08
CA VAL A 155 -0.75 0.59 0.86
C VAL A 155 -0.66 1.14 -0.55
N HIS A 156 0.02 2.28 -0.70
CA HIS A 156 0.31 2.87 -1.99
C HIS A 156 1.82 3.10 -2.11
N VAL A 157 2.48 2.29 -2.91
CA VAL A 157 3.92 2.39 -3.16
C VAL A 157 4.17 3.44 -4.24
N SER A 158 5.08 4.39 -3.99
CA SER A 158 5.43 5.40 -4.99
C SER A 158 6.12 4.78 -6.22
N GLU A 159 5.93 5.38 -7.40
CA GLU A 159 6.54 4.89 -8.66
C GLU A 159 8.07 4.88 -8.57
N GLU A 160 8.68 5.84 -7.88
CA GLU A 160 10.13 5.92 -7.68
C GLU A 160 10.73 4.69 -6.97
N LYS A 161 9.97 4.05 -6.07
CA LYS A 161 10.40 2.81 -5.40
C LYS A 161 10.33 1.58 -6.32
N ASN A 162 9.41 1.58 -7.28
CA ASN A 162 9.25 0.48 -8.23
C ASN A 162 10.32 0.48 -9.34
N GLU A 163 10.87 1.66 -9.71
CA GLU A 163 11.91 1.77 -10.75
C GLU A 163 13.29 1.30 -10.30
N ILE A 164 13.57 1.26 -8.99
CA ILE A 164 14.88 0.81 -8.45
C ILE A 164 15.12 -0.70 -8.63
N GLU A 165 14.07 -1.50 -8.81
CA GLU A 165 14.18 -2.95 -8.99
C GLU A 165 14.50 -3.40 -10.43
N GLU A 166 14.34 -2.55 -11.44
CA GLU A 166 14.51 -2.92 -12.85
C GLU A 166 15.95 -2.80 -13.38
N TYR A 167 16.94 -2.39 -12.56
CA TYR A 167 18.35 -2.39 -12.94
C TYR A 167 19.09 -3.60 -12.34
N PRO A 168 19.20 -4.72 -13.08
CA PRO A 168 20.17 -5.74 -12.72
C PRO A 168 21.57 -5.15 -12.86
N ASP A 169 22.38 -5.29 -11.80
CA ASP A 169 23.81 -4.99 -11.80
C ASP A 169 24.48 -5.52 -13.08
N GLN A 170 24.71 -4.64 -14.04
CA GLN A 170 25.60 -4.88 -15.16
C GLN A 170 26.94 -4.24 -14.82
N ASP A 171 27.70 -4.89 -13.95
CA ASP A 171 29.15 -4.69 -13.89
C ASP A 171 29.76 -5.87 -13.15
N ASN A 172 30.31 -6.82 -13.94
CA ASN A 172 31.55 -7.50 -13.62
C ASN A 172 31.95 -8.42 -14.78
N ASP A 173 32.73 -7.85 -15.70
CA ASP A 173 33.80 -8.55 -16.40
C ASP A 173 35.14 -7.92 -16.02
#